data_0b93d4007bfb4db01b95ce3bde1df5f0
#
_entry.id   0b93d4007bfb4db01b95ce3bde1df5f0
#
_cell.length_a   1.000
_cell.length_b   1.000
_cell.length_c   1.000
_cell.angle_alpha   90.00
_cell.angle_beta   90.00
_cell.angle_gamma   90.00
#
_symmetry.space_group_name_H-M   'P 1'
#
loop_
_entity.id
_entity.type
_entity.pdbx_description
1 polymer ?
#
loop_
_entity_poly.entity_id
_entity_poly.type
_entity_poly.pdbx_seq_one_letter_code
_entity_poly.pdbx_strand_id
1 'polypeptide(L)'
;MDFFKDKNELAPFVNLRSDVGFKAVFADKNNKDILIGVLNQILPPEARIEDIKEYSDREQRRDVSYGKKTVLDLVCVDKDDRTFIVEMQAAEEDYFFERCVYYASGLYHLELSDGERYKGLRPVYVVSFLNYSLKHDDESLWDTDHFISYWRFSEKRTGMVADQTISVIFVEMTLFTKTLEECVTESDRLFYIFRNSGGFQKIPEWIEEAGGISRRLAEACEVAAFDKEKKLKYEIDKMNEWDILAQREFAERKGFEAGYADGEAKGIADGTAKGKAEGKAEGKAEGKAEVAKAMLLGGMAKELVMRFCGLTKEQVDNLADELA
;
A
#
# COMPACT_ATOMS: atom_id res chain seq x y z
N MET A 1 -15.77 27.57 -6.00
CA MET A 1 -14.37 27.19 -6.12
C MET A 1 -14.21 26.53 -7.46
N ASP A 2 -13.48 27.18 -8.35
CA ASP A 2 -13.40 26.80 -9.77
C ASP A 2 -12.41 25.62 -9.91
N PHE A 3 -12.92 24.40 -9.85
CA PHE A 3 -12.14 23.17 -9.96
C PHE A 3 -11.52 22.92 -11.35
N PHE A 4 -11.76 23.79 -12.33
CA PHE A 4 -11.36 23.58 -13.72
C PHE A 4 -10.29 24.55 -14.24
N LYS A 5 -9.78 25.47 -13.42
CA LYS A 5 -8.85 26.51 -13.91
C LYS A 5 -7.36 26.13 -13.91
N ASP A 6 -6.95 25.08 -13.17
CA ASP A 6 -5.52 24.72 -13.02
C ASP A 6 -5.11 23.36 -13.61
N LYS A 7 -5.96 22.71 -14.42
CA LYS A 7 -5.68 21.35 -14.93
C LYS A 7 -4.82 21.28 -16.20
N ASN A 8 -4.37 22.40 -16.76
CA ASN A 8 -3.64 22.41 -18.05
C ASN A 8 -2.16 22.83 -17.96
N GLU A 9 -1.64 23.22 -16.80
CA GLU A 9 -0.20 23.46 -16.66
C GLU A 9 0.44 22.31 -15.87
N LEU A 10 1.44 21.67 -16.49
CA LEU A 10 2.31 20.71 -15.78
C LEU A 10 3.01 21.45 -14.63
N ALA A 11 3.10 20.80 -13.49
CA ALA A 11 3.94 21.30 -12.40
C ALA A 11 5.38 21.51 -12.91
N PRO A 12 6.10 22.51 -12.43
CA PRO A 12 7.48 22.78 -12.86
C PRO A 12 8.42 21.59 -12.67
N PHE A 13 8.15 20.76 -11.67
CA PHE A 13 8.93 19.57 -11.35
C PHE A 13 8.06 18.32 -11.32
N VAL A 14 8.64 17.19 -11.70
CA VAL A 14 7.97 15.89 -11.61
C VAL A 14 7.86 15.46 -10.15
N ASN A 15 6.76 14.76 -9.82
CA ASN A 15 6.61 14.10 -8.54
C ASN A 15 7.23 12.69 -8.62
N LEU A 16 8.38 12.49 -7.98
CA LEU A 16 9.08 11.19 -7.97
C LEU A 16 8.31 10.09 -7.26
N ARG A 17 7.31 10.43 -6.43
CA ARG A 17 6.44 9.45 -5.76
C ARG A 17 5.28 8.96 -6.63
N SER A 18 5.18 9.43 -7.87
CA SER A 18 4.26 8.88 -8.87
C SER A 18 5.01 7.97 -9.84
N ASP A 19 4.34 6.95 -10.35
CA ASP A 19 4.89 6.03 -11.37
C ASP A 19 5.40 6.80 -12.60
N VAL A 20 4.62 7.76 -13.09
CA VAL A 20 4.97 8.58 -14.24
C VAL A 20 6.19 9.46 -13.97
N GLY A 21 6.25 10.12 -12.81
CA GLY A 21 7.38 10.98 -12.45
C GLY A 21 8.65 10.17 -12.21
N PHE A 22 8.55 9.03 -11.54
CA PHE A 22 9.66 8.10 -11.34
C PHE A 22 10.27 7.67 -12.68
N LYS A 23 9.45 7.18 -13.59
CA LYS A 23 9.89 6.74 -14.93
C LYS A 23 10.47 7.86 -15.77
N ALA A 24 9.90 9.07 -15.71
CA ALA A 24 10.40 10.23 -16.43
C ALA A 24 11.86 10.56 -16.07
N VAL A 25 12.28 10.29 -14.83
CA VAL A 25 13.64 10.53 -14.36
C VAL A 25 14.50 9.28 -14.48
N PHE A 26 14.09 8.16 -13.92
CA PHE A 26 14.93 6.99 -13.74
C PHE A 26 14.92 6.01 -14.93
N ALA A 27 13.92 6.05 -15.81
CA ALA A 27 13.95 5.28 -17.06
C ALA A 27 14.75 5.98 -18.18
N ASP A 28 15.22 7.19 -17.97
CA ASP A 28 16.07 7.91 -18.89
C ASP A 28 17.53 7.46 -18.73
N LYS A 29 18.10 6.87 -19.79
CA LYS A 29 19.49 6.38 -19.80
C LYS A 29 20.53 7.48 -19.55
N ASN A 30 20.19 8.74 -19.82
CA ASN A 30 21.08 9.87 -19.55
C ASN A 30 21.20 10.14 -18.04
N ASN A 31 20.27 9.62 -17.23
CA ASN A 31 20.23 9.75 -15.77
C ASN A 31 20.79 8.51 -15.06
N LYS A 32 21.50 7.63 -15.77
CA LYS A 32 22.06 6.39 -15.23
C LYS A 32 22.87 6.60 -13.95
N ASP A 33 23.69 7.61 -13.92
CA ASP A 33 24.52 7.94 -12.76
C ASP A 33 23.72 8.50 -11.58
N ILE A 34 22.60 9.17 -11.84
CA ILE A 34 21.65 9.57 -10.79
C ILE A 34 21.02 8.33 -10.16
N LEU A 35 20.58 7.36 -10.96
CA LEU A 35 20.06 6.10 -10.48
C LEU A 35 21.08 5.35 -9.61
N ILE A 36 22.33 5.22 -10.11
CA ILE A 36 23.43 4.61 -9.36
C ILE A 36 23.65 5.34 -8.02
N GLY A 37 23.68 6.68 -8.05
CA GLY A 37 23.84 7.49 -6.86
C GLY A 37 22.75 7.27 -5.81
N VAL A 38 21.48 7.22 -6.22
CA VAL A 38 20.36 6.95 -5.36
C VAL A 38 20.40 5.52 -4.81
N LEU A 39 20.60 4.52 -5.66
CA LEU A 39 20.66 3.12 -5.24
C LEU A 39 21.81 2.88 -4.25
N ASN A 40 22.96 3.51 -4.44
CA ASN A 40 24.10 3.37 -3.53
C ASN A 40 23.91 4.01 -2.16
N GLN A 41 22.85 4.83 -1.94
CA GLN A 41 22.43 5.24 -0.60
C GLN A 41 21.57 4.20 0.11
N ILE A 42 21.04 3.25 -0.63
CA ILE A 42 20.09 2.22 -0.15
C ILE A 42 20.78 0.87 -0.04
N LEU A 43 21.58 0.51 -1.05
CA LEU A 43 22.21 -0.80 -1.16
C LEU A 43 23.25 -1.04 -0.06
N PRO A 44 23.32 -2.25 0.50
CA PRO A 44 24.38 -2.61 1.43
C PRO A 44 25.74 -2.55 0.74
N PRO A 45 26.85 -2.38 1.49
CA PRO A 45 28.19 -2.15 0.91
C PRO A 45 28.62 -3.18 -0.13
N GLU A 46 28.26 -4.45 0.07
CA GLU A 46 28.57 -5.56 -0.83
C GLU A 46 27.81 -5.52 -2.16
N ALA A 47 26.68 -4.79 -2.20
CA ALA A 47 25.83 -4.66 -3.38
C ALA A 47 26.01 -3.32 -4.10
N ARG A 48 26.95 -2.48 -3.70
CA ARG A 48 27.19 -1.19 -4.36
C ARG A 48 27.47 -1.33 -5.84
N ILE A 49 26.83 -0.46 -6.61
CA ILE A 49 26.90 -0.41 -8.08
C ILE A 49 27.98 0.59 -8.49
N GLU A 50 28.94 0.17 -9.31
CA GLU A 50 29.92 1.07 -9.92
C GLU A 50 29.48 1.55 -11.30
N ASP A 51 28.89 0.65 -12.10
CA ASP A 51 28.35 0.97 -13.40
C ASP A 51 27.21 0.02 -13.78
N ILE A 52 26.27 0.49 -14.60
CA ILE A 52 25.17 -0.27 -15.17
C ILE A 52 25.46 -0.51 -16.64
N LYS A 53 25.62 -1.77 -17.04
CA LYS A 53 25.86 -2.15 -18.43
C LYS A 53 24.60 -2.35 -19.25
N GLU A 54 23.52 -2.82 -18.61
CA GLU A 54 22.23 -2.98 -19.24
C GLU A 54 21.17 -2.19 -18.50
N TYR A 55 20.34 -1.50 -19.27
CA TYR A 55 19.31 -0.63 -18.79
C TYR A 55 18.06 -0.85 -19.65
N SER A 56 17.05 -1.48 -19.09
CA SER A 56 15.83 -1.78 -19.83
C SER A 56 14.62 -1.30 -19.07
N ASP A 57 13.76 -0.62 -19.78
CA ASP A 57 12.43 -0.34 -19.35
C ASP A 57 11.50 -1.54 -19.60
N ARG A 58 10.26 -1.39 -19.18
CA ARG A 58 9.17 -2.36 -19.18
C ARG A 58 8.95 -3.11 -20.50
N GLU A 59 9.20 -2.47 -21.65
CA GLU A 59 8.76 -2.96 -22.95
C GLU A 59 9.75 -3.94 -23.59
N GLN A 60 11.01 -3.94 -23.20
CA GLN A 60 12.06 -4.67 -23.88
C GLN A 60 12.23 -6.13 -23.45
N ARG A 61 11.70 -6.56 -22.29
CA ARG A 61 11.75 -7.97 -21.86
C ARG A 61 10.44 -8.72 -22.15
N ARG A 62 10.04 -8.76 -23.43
CA ARG A 62 8.83 -9.50 -23.87
C ARG A 62 8.96 -11.03 -23.83
N ASP A 63 10.15 -11.57 -23.60
CA ASP A 63 10.45 -13.00 -23.78
C ASP A 63 10.20 -13.86 -22.53
N VAL A 64 9.75 -13.29 -21.41
CA VAL A 64 9.37 -14.08 -20.24
C VAL A 64 7.93 -14.55 -20.40
N SER A 65 7.74 -15.64 -21.12
CA SER A 65 6.44 -16.25 -21.45
C SER A 65 5.84 -17.10 -20.32
N TYR A 66 6.12 -16.79 -19.07
CA TYR A 66 5.52 -17.49 -17.93
C TYR A 66 4.36 -16.69 -17.32
N GLY A 67 3.14 -17.03 -17.73
CA GLY A 67 1.90 -16.75 -17.02
C GLY A 67 1.39 -15.31 -17.10
N LYS A 68 1.47 -14.52 -16.06
CA LYS A 68 1.02 -13.12 -16.01
C LYS A 68 2.04 -12.21 -16.70
N LYS A 69 1.54 -11.28 -17.55
CA LYS A 69 2.39 -10.20 -18.08
C LYS A 69 2.95 -9.41 -16.89
N THR A 70 4.23 -9.62 -16.62
CA THR A 70 4.95 -8.91 -15.59
C THR A 70 5.36 -7.57 -16.13
N VAL A 71 5.00 -6.54 -15.44
CA VAL A 71 5.31 -5.18 -15.80
C VAL A 71 6.18 -4.63 -14.70
N LEU A 72 7.50 -4.56 -14.95
CA LEU A 72 8.50 -3.98 -14.06
C LEU A 72 8.74 -2.53 -14.47
N ASP A 73 8.98 -1.65 -13.49
CA ASP A 73 9.22 -0.24 -13.80
C ASP A 73 10.59 -0.05 -14.44
N LEU A 74 11.61 -0.65 -13.85
CA LEU A 74 12.97 -0.58 -14.35
C LEU A 74 13.75 -1.83 -13.98
N VAL A 75 14.50 -2.38 -14.91
CA VAL A 75 15.45 -3.47 -14.67
C VAL A 75 16.82 -3.04 -15.18
N CYS A 76 17.83 -3.17 -14.35
CA CYS A 76 19.20 -2.92 -14.75
C CYS A 76 20.14 -4.05 -14.33
N VAL A 77 21.22 -4.23 -15.08
CA VAL A 77 22.28 -5.19 -14.80
C VAL A 77 23.58 -4.41 -14.66
N ASP A 78 24.29 -4.61 -13.57
CA ASP A 78 25.54 -3.94 -13.32
C ASP A 78 26.73 -4.64 -14.02
N LYS A 79 27.94 -4.08 -13.84
CA LYS A 79 29.18 -4.62 -14.41
C LYS A 79 29.51 -6.04 -13.92
N ASP A 80 29.03 -6.42 -12.73
CA ASP A 80 29.29 -7.72 -12.08
C ASP A 80 28.19 -8.74 -12.36
N ASP A 81 27.33 -8.48 -13.35
CA ASP A 81 26.18 -9.29 -13.75
C ASP A 81 25.07 -9.42 -12.70
N ARG A 82 25.04 -8.51 -11.72
CA ARG A 82 23.96 -8.48 -10.73
C ARG A 82 22.75 -7.76 -11.29
N THR A 83 21.56 -8.33 -11.08
CA THR A 83 20.30 -7.76 -11.59
C THR A 83 19.61 -6.96 -10.49
N PHE A 84 19.15 -5.76 -10.83
CA PHE A 84 18.41 -4.86 -9.97
C PHE A 84 17.06 -4.55 -10.61
N ILE A 85 15.98 -4.86 -9.89
CA ILE A 85 14.62 -4.42 -10.18
C ILE A 85 14.38 -3.18 -9.34
N VAL A 86 14.00 -2.07 -9.95
CA VAL A 86 13.69 -0.84 -9.24
C VAL A 86 12.24 -0.45 -9.53
N GLU A 87 11.43 -0.33 -8.48
CA GLU A 87 9.99 -0.14 -8.56
C GLU A 87 9.55 1.08 -7.75
N MET A 88 8.54 1.79 -8.24
CA MET A 88 7.83 2.82 -7.49
C MET A 88 6.38 2.38 -7.24
N GLN A 89 6.01 2.23 -5.97
CA GLN A 89 4.66 1.87 -5.57
C GLN A 89 3.94 3.08 -4.97
N ALA A 90 3.04 3.66 -5.77
CA ALA A 90 2.29 4.85 -5.37
C ALA A 90 1.18 4.57 -4.36
N ALA A 91 0.65 3.33 -4.32
CA ALA A 91 -0.42 2.89 -3.43
C ALA A 91 -0.16 1.48 -2.89
N GLU A 92 -0.70 1.20 -1.71
CA GLU A 92 -0.66 -0.14 -1.13
C GLU A 92 -1.39 -1.15 -2.01
N GLU A 93 -0.79 -2.32 -2.20
CA GLU A 93 -1.36 -3.44 -2.93
C GLU A 93 -1.24 -4.71 -2.10
N ASP A 94 -2.29 -5.54 -2.14
CA ASP A 94 -2.27 -6.86 -1.54
C ASP A 94 -1.17 -7.72 -2.17
N TYR A 95 -0.46 -8.48 -1.33
CA TYR A 95 0.57 -9.43 -1.78
C TYR A 95 1.75 -8.80 -2.54
N PHE A 96 2.08 -7.53 -2.24
CA PHE A 96 3.18 -6.85 -2.92
C PHE A 96 4.54 -7.50 -2.65
N PHE A 97 4.79 -7.98 -1.42
CA PHE A 97 6.02 -8.69 -1.08
C PHE A 97 6.16 -9.98 -1.91
N GLU A 98 5.10 -10.79 -1.99
CA GLU A 98 5.07 -12.02 -2.79
C GLU A 98 5.29 -11.73 -4.27
N ARG A 99 4.77 -10.60 -4.77
CA ARG A 99 4.99 -10.14 -6.14
C ARG A 99 6.47 -9.81 -6.39
N CYS A 100 7.13 -9.12 -5.47
CA CYS A 100 8.56 -8.84 -5.55
C CYS A 100 9.39 -10.12 -5.61
N VAL A 101 9.11 -11.08 -4.74
CA VAL A 101 9.77 -12.39 -4.72
C VAL A 101 9.52 -13.16 -6.02
N TYR A 102 8.28 -13.15 -6.53
CA TYR A 102 7.92 -13.81 -7.78
C TYR A 102 8.70 -13.23 -8.98
N TYR A 103 8.79 -11.92 -9.08
CA TYR A 103 9.53 -11.25 -10.16
C TYR A 103 11.04 -11.52 -10.09
N ALA A 104 11.60 -11.38 -8.89
CA ALA A 104 13.01 -11.69 -8.66
C ALA A 104 13.34 -13.15 -8.99
N SER A 105 12.47 -14.10 -8.60
CA SER A 105 12.63 -15.52 -8.90
C SER A 105 12.62 -15.80 -10.40
N GLY A 106 11.75 -15.11 -11.14
CA GLY A 106 11.72 -15.21 -12.61
C GLY A 106 13.02 -14.76 -13.26
N LEU A 107 13.56 -13.62 -12.84
CA LEU A 107 14.85 -13.13 -13.36
C LEU A 107 16.03 -14.01 -12.91
N TYR A 108 16.02 -14.46 -11.64
CA TYR A 108 17.03 -15.36 -11.10
C TYR A 108 17.06 -16.70 -11.85
N HIS A 109 15.89 -17.22 -12.25
CA HIS A 109 15.79 -18.42 -13.07
C HIS A 109 16.41 -18.24 -14.46
N LEU A 110 16.24 -17.06 -15.06
CA LEU A 110 16.77 -16.76 -16.40
C LEU A 110 18.26 -16.47 -16.46
N GLU A 111 18.95 -16.38 -15.31
CA GLU A 111 20.40 -16.20 -15.23
C GLU A 111 21.18 -17.39 -15.80
N LEU A 112 20.57 -18.57 -15.85
CA LEU A 112 21.19 -19.79 -16.36
C LEU A 112 20.54 -20.29 -17.64
N SER A 113 21.39 -20.61 -18.61
CA SER A 113 20.98 -21.34 -19.80
C SER A 113 21.02 -22.87 -19.55
N ASP A 114 20.37 -23.64 -20.43
CA ASP A 114 20.36 -25.09 -20.34
C ASP A 114 21.79 -25.67 -20.30
N GLY A 115 22.08 -26.45 -19.27
CA GLY A 115 23.36 -27.13 -19.06
C GLY A 115 24.41 -26.30 -18.30
N GLU A 116 24.13 -25.07 -17.93
CA GLU A 116 25.00 -24.26 -17.09
C GLU A 116 24.98 -24.71 -15.63
N ARG A 117 26.04 -24.39 -14.88
CA ARG A 117 26.13 -24.76 -13.46
C ARG A 117 25.59 -23.64 -12.58
N TYR A 118 24.91 -23.99 -11.49
CA TYR A 118 24.41 -23.04 -10.48
C TYR A 118 25.45 -22.06 -9.92
N LYS A 119 26.73 -22.35 -10.07
CA LYS A 119 27.83 -21.44 -9.70
C LYS A 119 27.81 -20.11 -10.51
N GLY A 120 27.15 -20.11 -11.67
CA GLY A 120 26.96 -18.93 -12.52
C GLY A 120 25.88 -17.98 -12.04
N LEU A 121 24.99 -18.40 -11.13
CA LEU A 121 23.93 -17.56 -10.63
C LEU A 121 24.47 -16.30 -9.97
N ARG A 122 23.82 -15.18 -10.26
CA ARG A 122 24.11 -13.87 -9.68
C ARG A 122 22.92 -13.42 -8.82
N PRO A 123 23.14 -12.63 -7.76
CA PRO A 123 22.06 -12.15 -6.93
C PRO A 123 21.13 -11.19 -7.70
N VAL A 124 19.84 -11.24 -7.33
CA VAL A 124 18.81 -10.32 -7.82
C VAL A 124 18.35 -9.47 -6.65
N TYR A 125 18.43 -8.16 -6.82
CA TYR A 125 17.97 -7.17 -5.86
C TYR A 125 16.68 -6.53 -6.34
N VAL A 126 15.66 -6.50 -5.49
CA VAL A 126 14.44 -5.70 -5.72
C VAL A 126 14.51 -4.51 -4.79
N VAL A 127 14.52 -3.32 -5.33
CA VAL A 127 14.46 -2.06 -4.57
C VAL A 127 13.15 -1.38 -4.90
N SER A 128 12.25 -1.32 -3.92
CA SER A 128 10.94 -0.71 -4.11
C SER A 128 10.77 0.50 -3.22
N PHE A 129 10.48 1.64 -3.85
CA PHE A 129 10.10 2.87 -3.17
C PHE A 129 8.61 2.85 -2.90
N LEU A 130 8.21 2.89 -1.62
CA LEU A 130 6.82 2.80 -1.20
C LEU A 130 6.31 4.17 -0.77
N ASN A 131 5.20 4.62 -1.36
CA ASN A 131 4.49 5.83 -0.94
C ASN A 131 3.44 5.53 0.14
N TYR A 132 3.64 4.46 0.90
CA TYR A 132 2.85 4.03 2.05
C TYR A 132 3.79 3.32 3.05
N SER A 133 3.31 3.08 4.27
CA SER A 133 4.06 2.30 5.27
C SER A 133 3.56 0.87 5.32
N LEU A 134 4.49 -0.06 5.45
CA LEU A 134 4.17 -1.46 5.72
C LEU A 134 3.62 -1.62 7.15
N LYS A 135 2.92 -2.72 7.39
CA LYS A 135 2.55 -3.10 8.76
C LYS A 135 3.74 -3.79 9.42
N HIS A 136 4.22 -3.21 10.49
CA HIS A 136 5.35 -3.73 11.26
C HIS A 136 4.84 -4.33 12.58
N ASP A 137 5.46 -5.42 13.05
CA ASP A 137 5.13 -6.03 14.34
C ASP A 137 5.44 -5.09 15.51
N ASP A 138 6.49 -4.26 15.37
CA ASP A 138 6.86 -3.22 16.32
C ASP A 138 7.13 -1.92 15.57
N GLU A 139 6.13 -1.04 15.54
CA GLU A 139 6.21 0.25 14.86
C GLU A 139 7.22 1.21 15.51
N SER A 140 7.60 1.00 16.77
CA SER A 140 8.56 1.85 17.47
C SER A 140 10.00 1.74 16.92
N LEU A 141 10.28 0.71 16.12
CA LEU A 141 11.57 0.48 15.46
C LEU A 141 11.69 1.24 14.11
N TRP A 142 10.61 1.88 13.67
CA TRP A 142 10.52 2.50 12.36
C TRP A 142 10.25 4.00 12.49
N ASP A 143 11.15 4.80 11.95
CA ASP A 143 11.10 6.26 12.00
C ASP A 143 11.85 6.87 10.81
N THR A 144 12.10 8.18 10.86
CA THR A 144 12.79 8.92 9.80
C THR A 144 14.25 8.52 9.58
N ASP A 145 14.88 7.81 10.51
CA ASP A 145 16.23 7.27 10.37
C ASP A 145 16.22 5.76 10.04
N HIS A 146 15.07 5.08 10.27
CA HIS A 146 14.87 3.65 10.06
C HIS A 146 13.66 3.40 9.14
N PHE A 147 13.74 3.84 7.90
CA PHE A 147 12.68 3.73 6.89
C PHE A 147 13.05 2.79 5.74
N ILE A 148 14.18 2.08 5.83
CA ILE A 148 14.65 1.12 4.84
C ILE A 148 14.71 -0.26 5.48
N SER A 149 14.00 -1.23 4.89
CA SER A 149 14.01 -2.62 5.35
C SER A 149 14.69 -3.54 4.34
N TYR A 150 15.45 -4.53 4.87
CA TYR A 150 16.24 -5.47 4.07
C TYR A 150 15.74 -6.90 4.34
N TRP A 151 15.21 -7.54 3.32
CA TRP A 151 14.66 -8.89 3.38
C TRP A 151 15.54 -9.85 2.60
N ARG A 152 16.08 -10.85 3.30
CA ARG A 152 17.01 -11.83 2.73
C ARG A 152 16.74 -13.23 3.29
N PHE A 153 17.14 -14.26 2.56
CA PHE A 153 17.11 -15.62 3.07
C PHE A 153 18.15 -15.81 4.15
N SER A 154 17.73 -16.21 5.34
CA SER A 154 18.64 -16.49 6.47
C SER A 154 18.31 -17.80 7.17
N GLU A 155 19.33 -18.45 7.71
CA GLU A 155 19.15 -19.61 8.60
C GLU A 155 18.66 -19.10 9.96
N LYS A 156 17.49 -19.59 10.41
CA LYS A 156 16.75 -19.06 11.56
C LYS A 156 17.54 -19.09 12.88
N ARG A 157 18.36 -20.11 13.11
CA ARG A 157 19.05 -20.30 14.39
C ARG A 157 20.35 -19.50 14.49
N THR A 158 21.09 -19.41 13.40
CA THR A 158 22.43 -18.78 13.37
C THR A 158 22.41 -17.37 12.80
N GLY A 159 21.33 -16.99 12.09
CA GLY A 159 21.26 -15.74 11.34
C GLY A 159 22.14 -15.73 10.08
N MET A 160 22.73 -16.86 9.68
CA MET A 160 23.56 -16.93 8.47
C MET A 160 22.73 -16.56 7.24
N VAL A 161 23.19 -15.57 6.48
CA VAL A 161 22.50 -15.04 5.28
C VAL A 161 23.00 -15.75 4.03
N ALA A 162 22.09 -16.04 3.09
CA ALA A 162 22.41 -16.57 1.78
C ALA A 162 22.63 -15.40 0.80
N ASP A 163 23.86 -14.89 0.70
CA ASP A 163 24.17 -13.64 0.00
C ASP A 163 24.04 -13.67 -1.53
N GLN A 164 24.13 -14.83 -2.15
CA GLN A 164 24.09 -14.99 -3.61
C GLN A 164 22.71 -15.40 -4.12
N THR A 165 21.66 -14.77 -3.59
CA THR A 165 20.28 -15.13 -3.91
C THR A 165 19.43 -13.88 -4.21
N ILE A 166 18.19 -13.89 -3.76
CA ILE A 166 17.24 -12.79 -3.90
C ILE A 166 17.28 -11.94 -2.63
N SER A 167 17.36 -10.62 -2.80
CA SER A 167 17.20 -9.64 -1.74
C SER A 167 16.09 -8.66 -2.11
N VAL A 168 15.16 -8.39 -1.18
CA VAL A 168 14.12 -7.38 -1.35
C VAL A 168 14.40 -6.24 -0.36
N ILE A 169 14.37 -5.01 -0.87
CA ILE A 169 14.65 -3.80 -0.10
C ILE A 169 13.47 -2.86 -0.28
N PHE A 170 12.81 -2.51 0.81
CA PHE A 170 11.74 -1.52 0.80
C PHE A 170 12.22 -0.21 1.38
N VAL A 171 11.87 0.88 0.70
CA VAL A 171 12.16 2.26 1.10
C VAL A 171 10.82 2.94 1.36
N GLU A 172 10.43 3.04 2.62
CA GLU A 172 9.13 3.57 3.06
C GLU A 172 9.16 5.10 3.12
N MET A 173 8.90 5.74 1.99
CA MET A 173 9.02 7.20 1.83
C MET A 173 8.11 8.02 2.74
N THR A 174 7.04 7.43 3.28
CA THR A 174 6.15 8.06 4.25
C THR A 174 6.81 8.26 5.62
N LEU A 175 7.72 7.38 6.00
CA LEU A 175 8.46 7.47 7.26
C LEU A 175 9.59 8.50 7.22
N PHE A 176 10.14 8.82 6.04
CA PHE A 176 11.14 9.88 5.92
C PHE A 176 10.47 11.25 6.08
N THR A 177 10.60 11.85 7.26
CA THR A 177 9.91 13.11 7.62
C THR A 177 10.85 14.28 7.92
N LYS A 178 12.16 14.13 7.65
CA LYS A 178 13.15 15.21 7.88
C LYS A 178 12.74 16.49 7.18
N THR A 179 12.85 17.58 7.91
CA THR A 179 12.69 18.93 7.38
C THR A 179 13.93 19.33 6.60
N LEU A 180 13.86 20.48 5.94
CA LEU A 180 14.96 21.05 5.19
C LEU A 180 16.22 21.22 6.05
N GLU A 181 16.05 21.73 7.26
CA GLU A 181 17.11 22.04 8.22
C GLU A 181 17.76 20.78 8.79
N GLU A 182 17.04 19.67 8.80
CA GLU A 182 17.51 18.38 9.29
C GLU A 182 18.27 17.59 8.22
N CYS A 183 18.18 18.00 6.94
CA CYS A 183 18.84 17.33 5.82
C CYS A 183 20.29 17.76 5.69
N VAL A 184 21.20 17.10 6.41
CA VAL A 184 22.63 17.44 6.45
C VAL A 184 23.50 16.57 5.53
N THR A 185 23.10 15.33 5.29
CA THR A 185 23.84 14.37 4.44
C THR A 185 23.37 14.40 2.99
N GLU A 186 24.17 13.83 2.08
CA GLU A 186 23.74 13.62 0.69
C GLU A 186 22.52 12.69 0.60
N SER A 187 22.48 11.66 1.44
CA SER A 187 21.36 10.74 1.56
C SER A 187 20.08 11.48 1.96
N ASP A 188 20.14 12.34 2.99
CA ASP A 188 18.98 13.13 3.43
C ASP A 188 18.45 14.01 2.29
N ARG A 189 19.36 14.68 1.55
CA ARG A 189 18.98 15.54 0.42
C ARG A 189 18.30 14.75 -0.71
N LEU A 190 18.81 13.57 -1.04
CA LEU A 190 18.22 12.71 -2.07
C LEU A 190 16.80 12.29 -1.68
N PHE A 191 16.60 11.80 -0.45
CA PHE A 191 15.27 11.39 0.02
C PHE A 191 14.33 12.56 0.20
N TYR A 192 14.83 13.73 0.59
CA TYR A 192 14.04 14.95 0.64
C TYR A 192 13.52 15.34 -0.76
N ILE A 193 14.37 15.34 -1.78
CA ILE A 193 13.97 15.59 -3.17
C ILE A 193 12.95 14.55 -3.61
N PHE A 194 13.24 13.27 -3.36
CA PHE A 194 12.35 12.18 -3.72
C PHE A 194 10.93 12.39 -3.14
N ARG A 195 10.85 12.83 -1.89
CA ARG A 195 9.58 13.07 -1.22
C ARG A 195 8.87 14.34 -1.69
N ASN A 196 9.61 15.41 -1.98
CA ASN A 196 9.04 16.77 -2.10
C ASN A 196 9.12 17.37 -3.50
N SER A 197 9.78 16.74 -4.47
CA SER A 197 10.03 17.30 -5.81
C SER A 197 8.77 17.82 -6.50
N GLY A 198 7.64 17.13 -6.41
CA GLY A 198 6.38 17.56 -7.01
C GLY A 198 5.82 18.89 -6.50
N GLY A 199 6.31 19.39 -5.36
CA GLY A 199 5.96 20.70 -4.79
C GLY A 199 6.95 21.82 -5.12
N PHE A 200 8.08 21.51 -5.76
CA PHE A 200 9.11 22.51 -6.05
C PHE A 200 8.61 23.51 -7.11
N GLN A 201 8.89 24.79 -6.87
CA GLN A 201 8.71 25.87 -7.85
C GLN A 201 10.06 26.26 -8.47
N LYS A 202 11.14 26.03 -7.76
CA LYS A 202 12.54 26.15 -8.19
C LYS A 202 13.36 25.16 -7.36
N ILE A 203 14.56 24.85 -7.83
CA ILE A 203 15.50 24.05 -7.02
C ILE A 203 15.83 24.85 -5.75
N PRO A 204 15.69 24.25 -4.55
CA PRO A 204 16.06 24.92 -3.31
C PRO A 204 17.56 25.28 -3.28
N GLU A 205 17.92 26.49 -2.82
CA GLU A 205 19.30 26.99 -2.81
C GLU A 205 20.29 26.04 -2.13
N TRP A 206 19.89 25.45 -1.02
CA TRP A 206 20.74 24.49 -0.28
C TRP A 206 21.07 23.21 -1.08
N ILE A 207 20.22 22.81 -2.07
CA ILE A 207 20.51 21.72 -3.00
C ILE A 207 21.50 22.21 -4.06
N GLU A 208 21.29 23.42 -4.58
CA GLU A 208 22.21 24.03 -5.55
C GLU A 208 23.62 24.20 -4.98
N GLU A 209 23.73 24.70 -3.74
CA GLU A 209 25.00 24.91 -3.05
C GLU A 209 25.71 23.60 -2.69
N ALA A 210 24.95 22.57 -2.31
CA ALA A 210 25.53 21.26 -1.97
C ALA A 210 26.13 20.55 -3.18
N GLY A 211 25.58 20.78 -4.38
CA GLY A 211 26.02 20.09 -5.59
C GLY A 211 25.73 18.58 -5.56
N GLY A 212 26.63 17.78 -6.14
CA GLY A 212 26.56 16.32 -6.05
C GLY A 212 25.40 15.68 -6.82
N ILE A 213 25.02 14.47 -6.41
CA ILE A 213 23.93 13.70 -7.04
C ILE A 213 22.57 14.30 -6.70
N SER A 214 22.39 14.87 -5.50
CA SER A 214 21.13 15.51 -5.10
C SER A 214 20.78 16.69 -6.02
N ARG A 215 21.74 17.54 -6.37
CA ARG A 215 21.54 18.61 -7.34
C ARG A 215 21.12 18.06 -8.71
N ARG A 216 21.84 17.06 -9.21
CA ARG A 216 21.53 16.43 -10.51
C ARG A 216 20.17 15.76 -10.52
N LEU A 217 19.75 15.13 -9.41
CA LEU A 217 18.40 14.59 -9.27
C LEU A 217 17.36 15.69 -9.33
N ALA A 218 17.56 16.82 -8.65
CA ALA A 218 16.64 17.95 -8.69
C ALA A 218 16.53 18.55 -10.10
N GLU A 219 17.66 18.74 -10.80
CA GLU A 219 17.73 19.20 -12.20
C GLU A 219 16.99 18.22 -13.14
N ALA A 220 17.15 16.91 -12.94
CA ALA A 220 16.46 15.87 -13.73
C ALA A 220 14.95 15.83 -13.50
N CYS A 221 14.46 16.38 -12.38
CA CYS A 221 13.04 16.53 -12.10
C CYS A 221 12.42 17.75 -12.77
N GLU A 222 13.21 18.68 -13.29
CA GLU A 222 12.69 19.93 -13.87
C GLU A 222 12.08 19.68 -15.25
N VAL A 223 10.76 19.87 -15.38
CA VAL A 223 10.01 19.60 -16.64
C VAL A 223 10.44 20.53 -17.78
N ALA A 224 10.89 21.74 -17.45
CA ALA A 224 11.39 22.67 -18.43
C ALA A 224 12.69 22.20 -19.12
N ALA A 225 13.47 21.35 -18.46
CA ALA A 225 14.69 20.75 -18.98
C ALA A 225 14.45 19.55 -19.91
N PHE A 226 13.20 19.06 -20.01
CA PHE A 226 12.86 17.95 -20.89
C PHE A 226 12.93 18.37 -22.36
N ASP A 227 13.50 17.51 -23.19
CA ASP A 227 13.36 17.69 -24.64
C ASP A 227 11.90 17.52 -25.07
N LYS A 228 11.61 17.86 -26.32
CA LYS A 228 10.22 17.89 -26.83
C LYS A 228 9.56 16.50 -26.78
N GLU A 229 10.29 15.43 -27.07
CA GLU A 229 9.75 14.07 -27.10
C GLU A 229 9.46 13.58 -25.69
N LYS A 230 10.40 13.73 -24.77
CA LYS A 230 10.27 13.39 -23.35
C LYS A 230 9.12 14.17 -22.71
N LYS A 231 9.01 15.47 -23.01
CA LYS A 231 7.92 16.31 -22.49
C LYS A 231 6.56 15.81 -22.97
N LEU A 232 6.42 15.54 -24.27
CA LEU A 232 5.17 15.03 -24.84
C LEU A 232 4.80 13.67 -24.22
N LYS A 233 5.77 12.76 -24.08
CA LYS A 233 5.56 11.46 -23.43
C LYS A 233 5.08 11.64 -22.00
N TYR A 234 5.74 12.49 -21.22
CA TYR A 234 5.36 12.79 -19.85
C TYR A 234 3.94 13.37 -19.73
N GLU A 235 3.55 14.27 -20.63
CA GLU A 235 2.21 14.84 -20.69
C GLU A 235 1.15 13.74 -20.93
N ILE A 236 1.39 12.86 -21.89
CA ILE A 236 0.49 11.74 -22.20
C ILE A 236 0.38 10.77 -21.03
N ASP A 237 1.50 10.41 -20.43
CA ASP A 237 1.54 9.47 -19.29
C ASP A 237 0.82 10.07 -18.07
N LYS A 238 0.96 11.38 -17.81
CA LYS A 238 0.21 12.09 -16.76
C LYS A 238 -1.30 12.11 -17.02
N MET A 239 -1.73 12.32 -18.25
CA MET A 239 -3.16 12.25 -18.60
C MET A 239 -3.72 10.86 -18.34
N ASN A 240 -3.01 9.81 -18.76
CA ASN A 240 -3.40 8.41 -18.50
C ASN A 240 -3.46 8.11 -16.98
N GLU A 241 -2.50 8.59 -16.19
CA GLU A 241 -2.50 8.46 -14.73
C GLU A 241 -3.74 9.11 -14.10
N TRP A 242 -4.11 10.31 -14.53
CA TRP A 242 -5.32 11.01 -14.07
C TRP A 242 -6.60 10.25 -14.43
N ASP A 243 -6.69 9.70 -15.63
CA ASP A 243 -7.84 8.88 -16.05
C ASP A 243 -8.00 7.63 -15.19
N ILE A 244 -6.90 6.94 -14.89
CA ILE A 244 -6.88 5.76 -14.00
C ILE A 244 -7.32 6.15 -12.58
N LEU A 245 -6.79 7.25 -12.03
CA LEU A 245 -7.18 7.76 -10.71
C LEU A 245 -8.66 8.13 -10.65
N ALA A 246 -9.17 8.84 -11.67
CA ALA A 246 -10.59 9.18 -11.74
C ALA A 246 -11.51 7.95 -11.82
N GLN A 247 -11.11 6.92 -12.56
CA GLN A 247 -11.84 5.65 -12.61
C GLN A 247 -11.84 4.93 -11.26
N ARG A 248 -10.71 4.92 -10.56
CA ARG A 248 -10.58 4.33 -9.23
C ARG A 248 -11.47 5.05 -8.20
N GLU A 249 -11.38 6.38 -8.14
CA GLU A 249 -12.24 7.19 -7.26
C GLU A 249 -13.74 6.97 -7.53
N PHE A 250 -14.12 6.86 -8.82
CA PHE A 250 -15.49 6.54 -9.20
C PHE A 250 -15.91 5.16 -8.69
N ALA A 251 -15.06 4.14 -8.86
CA ALA A 251 -15.35 2.77 -8.42
C ALA A 251 -15.46 2.68 -6.88
N GLU A 252 -14.57 3.35 -6.16
CA GLU A 252 -14.58 3.42 -4.70
C GLU A 252 -15.86 4.08 -4.18
N ARG A 253 -16.25 5.22 -4.77
CA ARG A 253 -17.49 5.91 -4.40
C ARG A 253 -18.70 5.02 -4.67
N LYS A 254 -18.77 4.35 -5.81
CA LYS A 254 -19.86 3.43 -6.14
C LYS A 254 -19.91 2.22 -5.19
N GLY A 255 -18.76 1.68 -4.84
CA GLY A 255 -18.66 0.60 -3.85
C GLY A 255 -19.16 1.04 -2.47
N PHE A 256 -18.78 2.24 -2.04
CA PHE A 256 -19.24 2.82 -0.78
C PHE A 256 -20.76 3.06 -0.77
N GLU A 257 -21.31 3.69 -1.81
CA GLU A 257 -22.75 3.94 -1.97
C GLU A 257 -23.55 2.62 -1.91
N ALA A 258 -23.09 1.59 -2.63
CA ALA A 258 -23.75 0.29 -2.65
C ALA A 258 -23.66 -0.43 -1.28
N GLY A 259 -22.49 -0.41 -0.66
CA GLY A 259 -22.26 -1.01 0.67
C GLY A 259 -23.09 -0.32 1.76
N TYR A 260 -23.21 1.01 1.71
CA TYR A 260 -24.04 1.78 2.64
C TYR A 260 -25.52 1.41 2.49
N ALA A 261 -26.05 1.38 1.26
CA ALA A 261 -27.43 1.03 0.99
C ALA A 261 -27.77 -0.42 1.42
N ASP A 262 -26.87 -1.38 1.17
CA ASP A 262 -27.05 -2.77 1.59
C ASP A 262 -27.01 -2.91 3.14
N GLY A 263 -26.09 -2.19 3.79
CA GLY A 263 -25.99 -2.15 5.25
C GLY A 263 -27.24 -1.55 5.91
N GLU A 264 -27.77 -0.46 5.36
CA GLU A 264 -29.00 0.17 5.84
C GLU A 264 -30.22 -0.78 5.69
N ALA A 265 -30.35 -1.38 4.50
CA ALA A 265 -31.43 -2.33 4.24
C ALA A 265 -31.38 -3.54 5.17
N LYS A 266 -30.22 -4.13 5.40
CA LYS A 266 -30.01 -5.24 6.36
C LYS A 266 -30.31 -4.80 7.79
N GLY A 267 -29.83 -3.64 8.23
CA GLY A 267 -30.07 -3.11 9.56
C GLY A 267 -31.54 -2.90 9.85
N ILE A 268 -32.30 -2.33 8.89
CA ILE A 268 -33.76 -2.18 8.99
C ILE A 268 -34.47 -3.54 9.05
N ALA A 269 -34.07 -4.49 8.21
CA ALA A 269 -34.68 -5.82 8.19
C ALA A 269 -34.47 -6.57 9.52
N ASP A 270 -33.24 -6.59 10.01
CA ASP A 270 -32.85 -7.24 11.27
C ASP A 270 -33.50 -6.58 12.47
N GLY A 271 -33.51 -5.24 12.53
CA GLY A 271 -34.18 -4.48 13.58
C GLY A 271 -35.70 -4.73 13.62
N THR A 272 -36.34 -4.75 12.45
CA THR A 272 -37.78 -5.06 12.32
C THR A 272 -38.08 -6.48 12.76
N ALA A 273 -37.28 -7.47 12.33
CA ALA A 273 -37.44 -8.87 12.71
C ALA A 273 -37.31 -9.07 14.23
N LYS A 274 -36.25 -8.45 14.82
CA LYS A 274 -36.00 -8.51 16.26
C LYS A 274 -37.11 -7.85 17.08
N GLY A 275 -37.49 -6.63 16.73
CA GLY A 275 -38.59 -5.91 17.43
C GLY A 275 -39.93 -6.64 17.34
N LYS A 276 -40.23 -7.26 16.18
CA LYS A 276 -41.44 -8.08 16.04
C LYS A 276 -41.42 -9.34 16.90
N ALA A 277 -40.25 -9.98 17.03
CA ALA A 277 -40.07 -11.16 17.85
C ALA A 277 -40.18 -10.81 19.36
N GLU A 278 -39.52 -9.74 19.79
CA GLU A 278 -39.60 -9.23 21.17
C GLU A 278 -41.03 -8.78 21.56
N GLY A 279 -41.67 -7.95 20.75
CA GLY A 279 -43.04 -7.49 21.02
C GLY A 279 -44.06 -8.65 21.03
N LYS A 280 -43.85 -9.70 20.20
CA LYS A 280 -44.71 -10.90 20.27
C LYS A 280 -44.48 -11.71 21.55
N ALA A 281 -43.24 -11.79 22.04
CA ALA A 281 -42.90 -12.50 23.27
C ALA A 281 -43.45 -11.74 24.50
N GLU A 282 -43.27 -10.41 24.55
CA GLU A 282 -43.81 -9.54 25.59
C GLU A 282 -45.34 -9.56 25.64
N GLY A 283 -46.02 -9.34 24.53
CA GLY A 283 -47.49 -9.37 24.48
C GLY A 283 -48.04 -10.75 24.85
N LYS A 284 -47.33 -11.85 24.54
CA LYS A 284 -47.73 -13.19 24.99
C LYS A 284 -47.53 -13.37 26.51
N ALA A 285 -46.45 -12.79 27.08
CA ALA A 285 -46.22 -12.84 28.53
C ALA A 285 -47.22 -11.98 29.28
N GLU A 286 -47.53 -10.77 28.83
CA GLU A 286 -48.56 -9.88 29.40
C GLU A 286 -49.94 -10.51 29.35
N GLY A 287 -50.35 -11.03 28.19
CA GLY A 287 -51.66 -11.70 28.08
C GLY A 287 -51.79 -12.92 29.00
N LYS A 288 -50.71 -13.68 29.21
CA LYS A 288 -50.72 -14.78 30.22
C LYS A 288 -50.84 -14.26 31.65
N ALA A 289 -50.17 -13.15 31.97
CA ALA A 289 -50.22 -12.53 33.27
C ALA A 289 -51.63 -11.97 33.57
N GLU A 290 -52.23 -11.31 32.58
CA GLU A 290 -53.64 -10.81 32.73
C GLU A 290 -54.68 -11.94 33.00
N VAL A 291 -54.56 -13.03 32.21
CA VAL A 291 -55.47 -14.21 32.44
C VAL A 291 -55.17 -14.82 33.79
N ALA A 292 -53.90 -14.93 34.20
CA ALA A 292 -53.54 -15.44 35.53
C ALA A 292 -54.10 -14.56 36.67
N LYS A 293 -54.00 -13.22 36.55
CA LYS A 293 -54.59 -12.26 37.50
C LYS A 293 -56.08 -12.43 37.59
N ALA A 294 -56.80 -12.56 36.47
CA ALA A 294 -58.27 -12.78 36.47
C ALA A 294 -58.67 -14.11 37.14
N MET A 295 -57.90 -15.18 36.92
CA MET A 295 -58.16 -16.47 37.59
C MET A 295 -57.87 -16.42 39.09
N LEU A 296 -56.88 -15.73 39.56
CA LEU A 296 -56.57 -15.54 40.98
C LEU A 296 -57.64 -14.72 41.67
N LEU A 297 -58.12 -13.63 41.08
CA LEU A 297 -59.23 -12.83 41.56
C LEU A 297 -60.51 -13.63 41.61
N GLY A 298 -60.74 -14.56 40.73
CA GLY A 298 -61.85 -15.51 40.72
C GLY A 298 -61.75 -16.62 41.78
N GLY A 299 -60.70 -16.61 42.61
CA GLY A 299 -60.52 -17.61 43.70
C GLY A 299 -59.95 -18.96 43.27
N MET A 300 -59.36 -19.03 42.09
CA MET A 300 -58.73 -20.27 41.58
C MET A 300 -57.43 -20.56 42.33
N ALA A 301 -57.15 -21.83 42.67
CA ALA A 301 -55.95 -22.25 43.35
C ALA A 301 -54.71 -22.01 42.49
N LYS A 302 -53.62 -21.52 43.12
CA LYS A 302 -52.37 -21.13 42.44
C LYS A 302 -51.81 -22.25 41.54
N GLU A 303 -51.91 -23.50 41.96
CA GLU A 303 -51.44 -24.68 41.19
C GLU A 303 -52.19 -24.85 39.86
N LEU A 304 -53.48 -24.53 39.84
CA LEU A 304 -54.26 -24.58 38.61
C LEU A 304 -53.92 -23.42 37.68
N VAL A 305 -53.74 -22.22 38.24
CA VAL A 305 -53.32 -21.03 37.47
C VAL A 305 -51.93 -21.29 36.76
N MET A 306 -50.97 -21.84 37.49
CA MET A 306 -49.69 -22.26 36.93
C MET A 306 -49.86 -23.20 35.73
N ARG A 307 -50.74 -24.21 35.90
CA ARG A 307 -50.96 -25.23 34.88
C ARG A 307 -51.63 -24.68 33.61
N PHE A 308 -52.68 -23.82 33.80
CA PHE A 308 -53.43 -23.26 32.66
C PHE A 308 -52.71 -22.16 31.94
N CYS A 309 -52.01 -21.26 32.64
CA CYS A 309 -51.29 -20.14 32.03
C CYS A 309 -49.88 -20.52 31.63
N GLY A 310 -49.33 -21.66 32.08
CA GLY A 310 -47.95 -22.09 31.85
C GLY A 310 -46.95 -21.08 32.43
N LEU A 311 -47.24 -20.58 33.65
CA LEU A 311 -46.41 -19.69 34.44
C LEU A 311 -45.67 -20.49 35.54
N THR A 312 -44.50 -19.99 35.93
CA THR A 312 -43.73 -20.57 37.04
C THR A 312 -44.42 -20.22 38.39
N LYS A 313 -44.06 -20.97 39.43
CA LYS A 313 -44.54 -20.70 40.78
C LYS A 313 -44.23 -19.27 41.24
N GLU A 314 -42.99 -18.85 40.99
CA GLU A 314 -42.54 -17.50 41.33
C GLU A 314 -43.33 -16.41 40.62
N GLN A 315 -43.63 -16.61 39.32
CA GLN A 315 -44.48 -15.67 38.57
C GLN A 315 -45.92 -15.59 39.11
N VAL A 316 -46.51 -16.71 39.49
CA VAL A 316 -47.85 -16.72 40.03
C VAL A 316 -47.93 -16.15 41.46
N ASP A 317 -46.87 -16.40 42.27
CA ASP A 317 -46.75 -15.81 43.61
C ASP A 317 -46.62 -14.29 43.53
N ASN A 318 -45.76 -13.76 42.65
CA ASN A 318 -45.63 -12.34 42.44
C ASN A 318 -46.93 -11.68 41.97
N LEU A 319 -47.68 -12.32 41.05
CA LEU A 319 -48.98 -11.81 40.60
C LEU A 319 -50.03 -11.85 41.70
N ALA A 320 -50.02 -12.84 42.63
CA ALA A 320 -50.91 -12.91 43.76
C ALA A 320 -50.61 -11.81 44.80
N ASP A 321 -49.29 -11.52 45.03
CA ASP A 321 -48.85 -10.47 45.95
C ASP A 321 -49.22 -9.07 45.44
N GLU A 322 -49.21 -8.87 44.10
CA GLU A 322 -49.71 -7.62 43.49
C GLU A 322 -51.25 -7.40 43.64
N LEU A 323 -52.00 -8.44 43.92
CA LEU A 323 -53.48 -8.39 44.05
C LEU A 323 -53.98 -8.37 45.53
N ALA A 324 -53.06 -8.55 46.48
CA ALA A 324 -53.37 -8.53 47.92
C ALA A 324 -53.25 -7.13 48.48
#